data_56087688366f34d180c26553181b2671
#
_entry.id   56087688366f34d180c26553181b2671
#
_cell.length_a   1.000
_cell.length_b   1.000
_cell.length_c   1.000
_cell.angle_alpha   90.00
_cell.angle_beta   90.00
_cell.angle_gamma   90.00
#
_symmetry.space_group_name_H-M   'P 1'
#
loop_
_entity.id
_entity.type
_entity.pdbx_description
1 polymer ?
#
loop_
_entity_poly.entity_id
_entity_poly.type
_entity_poly.pdbx_seq_one_letter_code
_entity_poly.pdbx_strand_id
1 'polypeptide(L)'
;GSAFEGSNPSLPNPFQHSYLFWLRSPSDVESRRALCYSGSAGMSSFYENGLRFGCTRCSRCCRHDEGYVFLSAGDIDRLASRFGLDEDGFVAEYCKEVEIGPARRVSLREQGNHDCIFWRDGACSVYGSRPVQCSTYPFWEGNLVNKEKWKSESKECPGIGIGPVRTKAEIQEALRRRLESPPVELPPKNPR
;
A
#
# COMPACT_ATOMS: atom_id res chain seq x y z
N GLY A 1 -29.15 35.80 11.71
CA GLY A 1 -27.89 35.37 12.28
C GLY A 1 -27.64 33.91 11.90
N SER A 2 -26.89 33.67 10.85
CA SER A 2 -26.45 32.35 10.42
C SER A 2 -25.06 32.13 10.97
N ALA A 3 -24.91 31.16 11.87
CA ALA A 3 -23.64 30.70 12.37
C ALA A 3 -22.93 29.89 11.27
N PHE A 4 -21.74 30.33 10.90
CA PHE A 4 -20.79 29.61 10.07
C PHE A 4 -20.12 28.54 10.96
N GLU A 5 -20.50 27.29 10.81
CA GLU A 5 -19.74 26.18 11.38
C GLU A 5 -18.48 25.96 10.54
N GLY A 6 -17.35 26.28 11.16
CA GLY A 6 -16.04 26.09 10.57
C GLY A 6 -15.74 24.60 10.41
N SER A 7 -15.48 24.18 9.17
CA SER A 7 -14.95 22.87 8.84
C SER A 7 -13.59 22.68 9.51
N ASN A 8 -13.52 21.75 10.45
CA ASN A 8 -12.28 21.34 11.08
C ASN A 8 -11.39 20.70 9.98
N PRO A 9 -10.14 21.13 9.76
CA PRO A 9 -9.27 20.46 8.80
C PRO A 9 -9.03 19.04 9.28
N SER A 10 -9.49 18.08 8.48
CA SER A 10 -9.28 16.64 8.70
C SER A 10 -7.79 16.38 8.92
N LEU A 11 -7.44 15.71 10.02
CA LEU A 11 -6.09 15.24 10.25
C LEU A 11 -5.65 14.40 9.04
N PRO A 12 -4.43 14.57 8.52
CA PRO A 12 -3.97 13.83 7.35
C PRO A 12 -4.03 12.33 7.64
N ASN A 13 -4.66 11.59 6.72
CA ASN A 13 -4.79 10.15 6.75
C ASN A 13 -3.42 9.50 7.01
N PRO A 14 -3.26 8.64 8.02
CA PRO A 14 -1.99 7.97 8.33
C PRO A 14 -1.46 7.16 7.14
N PHE A 15 -2.32 6.72 6.22
CA PHE A 15 -1.90 6.12 4.96
C PHE A 15 -1.17 7.12 4.05
N GLN A 16 -1.47 8.42 4.08
CA GLN A 16 -0.74 9.43 3.30
C GLN A 16 0.72 9.57 3.74
N HIS A 17 1.02 9.48 5.03
CA HIS A 17 2.41 9.55 5.51
C HIS A 17 3.29 8.38 5.04
N SER A 18 2.72 7.18 4.94
CA SER A 18 3.43 6.02 4.39
C SER A 18 3.65 6.13 2.88
N TYR A 19 2.80 6.87 2.16
CA TYR A 19 2.95 7.11 0.71
C TYR A 19 4.07 8.10 0.38
N LEU A 20 4.27 9.15 1.16
CA LEU A 20 5.31 10.15 0.93
C LEU A 20 6.73 9.56 0.99
N PHE A 21 6.91 8.46 1.72
CA PHE A 21 8.18 7.74 1.78
C PHE A 21 8.55 7.06 0.45
N TRP A 22 7.57 6.76 -0.40
CA TRP A 22 7.76 6.11 -1.71
C TRP A 22 8.02 7.07 -2.87
N LEU A 23 8.02 8.38 -2.62
CA LEU A 23 8.17 9.43 -3.64
C LEU A 23 9.62 9.68 -4.11
N ARG A 24 10.58 8.86 -3.66
CA ARG A 24 11.98 9.05 -4.04
C ARG A 24 12.30 8.36 -5.38
N SER A 25 13.23 8.97 -6.11
CA SER A 25 13.66 8.63 -7.47
C SER A 25 14.08 7.15 -7.67
N PRO A 26 13.99 6.59 -8.88
CA PRO A 26 14.52 5.26 -9.24
C PRO A 26 15.98 5.01 -8.87
N SER A 27 16.81 6.05 -8.85
CA SER A 27 18.20 5.97 -8.38
C SER A 27 18.34 5.61 -6.90
N ASP A 28 17.30 5.83 -6.10
CA ASP A 28 17.24 5.40 -4.70
C ASP A 28 16.97 3.90 -4.53
N VAL A 29 16.46 3.22 -5.56
CA VAL A 29 16.12 1.78 -5.50
C VAL A 29 17.39 0.94 -5.37
N GLU A 30 18.48 1.31 -6.07
CA GLU A 30 19.76 0.62 -6.00
C GLU A 30 20.43 0.78 -4.63
N SER A 31 20.38 1.99 -4.09
CA SER A 31 20.85 2.29 -2.73
C SER A 31 20.04 1.58 -1.66
N ARG A 32 18.74 1.39 -1.89
CA ARG A 32 17.83 0.68 -1.00
C ARG A 32 17.95 -0.84 -1.09
N ARG A 33 18.24 -1.38 -2.28
CA ARG A 33 18.66 -2.79 -2.43
C ARG A 33 19.85 -3.08 -1.55
N ALA A 34 20.86 -2.21 -1.55
CA ALA A 34 22.02 -2.35 -0.69
C ALA A 34 21.68 -2.27 0.81
N LEU A 35 20.76 -1.38 1.22
CA LEU A 35 20.33 -1.22 2.63
C LEU A 35 19.42 -2.33 3.14
N CYS A 36 18.56 -2.90 2.30
CA CYS A 36 17.73 -4.04 2.68
C CYS A 36 18.49 -5.37 2.64
N TYR A 37 19.55 -5.50 1.81
CA TYR A 37 20.35 -6.71 1.66
C TYR A 37 21.68 -6.67 2.44
N SER A 38 22.28 -5.51 2.60
CA SER A 38 23.36 -5.34 3.59
C SER A 38 22.67 -5.20 4.94
N GLY A 39 22.29 -6.30 5.55
CA GLY A 39 22.18 -6.33 6.98
C GLY A 39 23.46 -5.73 7.53
N SER A 40 23.39 -4.44 7.93
CA SER A 40 24.48 -3.81 8.67
C SER A 40 24.79 -4.76 9.81
N ALA A 41 25.93 -5.41 9.69
CA ALA A 41 26.43 -6.32 10.72
C ALA A 41 26.43 -5.53 12.04
N GLY A 42 25.44 -5.79 12.91
CA GLY A 42 25.42 -5.23 14.26
C GLY A 42 24.14 -4.58 14.75
N MET A 43 23.17 -4.20 13.92
CA MET A 43 21.88 -3.67 14.42
C MET A 43 20.76 -4.70 14.22
N SER A 44 20.34 -5.32 15.33
CA SER A 44 19.17 -6.20 15.30
C SER A 44 17.92 -5.39 14.99
N SER A 45 17.12 -5.82 14.01
CA SER A 45 15.81 -5.22 13.74
C SER A 45 14.89 -5.45 14.96
N PHE A 46 13.98 -4.52 15.25
CA PHE A 46 13.02 -4.70 16.34
C PHE A 46 12.09 -5.91 16.13
N TYR A 47 12.04 -6.45 14.93
CA TYR A 47 11.27 -7.66 14.55
C TYR A 47 12.15 -8.93 14.40
N GLU A 48 13.29 -8.96 15.04
CA GLU A 48 14.22 -10.13 14.99
C GLU A 48 13.52 -11.44 15.38
N ASN A 49 12.68 -11.37 16.40
CA ASN A 49 11.89 -12.52 16.91
C ASN A 49 10.51 -12.64 16.22
N GLY A 50 10.33 -11.95 15.07
CA GLY A 50 9.05 -11.89 14.38
C GLY A 50 8.03 -10.94 15.02
N LEU A 51 6.87 -10.82 14.36
CA LEU A 51 5.76 -9.98 14.79
C LEU A 51 4.45 -10.76 14.72
N ARG A 52 3.59 -10.63 15.72
CA ARG A 52 2.25 -11.19 15.66
C ARG A 52 1.39 -10.42 14.68
N PHE A 53 0.85 -11.16 13.72
CA PHE A 53 -0.10 -10.61 12.75
C PHE A 53 -1.01 -11.70 12.18
N GLY A 54 -2.32 -11.43 12.19
CA GLY A 54 -3.33 -12.21 11.49
C GLY A 54 -4.39 -11.31 10.90
N CYS A 55 -4.57 -11.34 9.58
CA CYS A 55 -5.60 -10.53 8.91
C CYS A 55 -6.99 -10.95 9.40
N THR A 56 -7.70 -10.03 10.04
CA THR A 56 -9.07 -10.23 10.54
C THR A 56 -10.14 -10.04 9.47
N ARG A 57 -9.74 -9.68 8.25
CA ARG A 57 -10.64 -9.30 7.13
C ARG A 57 -11.60 -8.16 7.49
N CYS A 58 -11.19 -7.26 8.38
CA CYS A 58 -11.99 -6.12 8.81
C CYS A 58 -12.25 -5.09 7.71
N SER A 59 -11.59 -5.23 6.57
CA SER A 59 -11.69 -4.35 5.39
C SER A 59 -11.24 -2.89 5.59
N ARG A 60 -10.69 -2.50 6.74
CA ARG A 60 -10.23 -1.11 6.97
C ARG A 60 -9.24 -0.63 5.92
N CYS A 61 -8.32 -1.49 5.48
CA CYS A 61 -7.37 -1.16 4.41
C CYS A 61 -8.01 -0.99 3.02
N CYS A 62 -9.33 -1.21 2.90
CA CYS A 62 -10.09 -1.13 1.65
C CYS A 62 -11.22 -0.10 1.72
N ARG A 63 -11.42 0.58 2.86
CA ARG A 63 -12.63 1.36 3.13
C ARG A 63 -12.38 2.58 3.99
N HIS A 64 -13.36 3.45 3.97
CA HIS A 64 -13.61 4.57 4.88
C HIS A 64 -12.75 5.81 4.61
N ASP A 65 -11.50 5.64 4.24
CA ASP A 65 -10.58 6.73 4.01
C ASP A 65 -10.12 6.78 2.57
N GLU A 66 -9.97 7.97 2.03
CA GLU A 66 -9.35 8.18 0.72
C GLU A 66 -7.93 7.61 0.72
N GLY A 67 -7.57 6.87 -0.32
CA GLY A 67 -6.25 6.27 -0.41
C GLY A 67 -5.89 5.83 -1.82
N TYR A 68 -4.70 5.29 -1.96
CA TYR A 68 -4.19 4.81 -3.24
C TYR A 68 -3.70 3.38 -3.12
N VAL A 69 -4.14 2.53 -4.04
CA VAL A 69 -3.60 1.20 -4.26
C VAL A 69 -2.85 1.23 -5.59
N PHE A 70 -1.56 1.56 -5.53
CA PHE A 70 -0.71 1.58 -6.70
C PHE A 70 -0.44 0.17 -7.20
N LEU A 71 -0.49 0.00 -8.53
CA LEU A 71 -0.34 -1.27 -9.20
C LEU A 71 1.03 -1.38 -9.87
N SER A 72 1.67 -2.54 -9.71
CA SER A 72 2.77 -2.95 -10.56
C SER A 72 2.26 -3.51 -11.90
N ALA A 73 3.13 -3.62 -12.90
CA ALA A 73 2.77 -4.27 -14.17
C ALA A 73 2.23 -5.69 -13.95
N GLY A 74 2.88 -6.48 -13.09
CA GLY A 74 2.40 -7.82 -12.77
C GLY A 74 1.07 -7.86 -11.99
N ASP A 75 0.70 -6.78 -11.29
CA ASP A 75 -0.63 -6.66 -10.67
C ASP A 75 -1.70 -6.41 -11.75
N ILE A 76 -1.39 -5.55 -12.73
CA ILE A 76 -2.29 -5.23 -13.84
C ILE A 76 -2.54 -6.49 -14.68
N ASP A 77 -1.48 -7.16 -15.14
CA ASP A 77 -1.58 -8.41 -15.92
C ASP A 77 -2.44 -9.47 -15.21
N ARG A 78 -2.15 -9.73 -13.93
CA ARG A 78 -2.88 -10.74 -13.14
C ARG A 78 -4.36 -10.40 -12.93
N LEU A 79 -4.66 -9.12 -12.71
CA LEU A 79 -6.04 -8.67 -12.52
C LEU A 79 -6.78 -8.60 -13.85
N ALA A 80 -6.17 -8.11 -14.94
CA ALA A 80 -6.73 -8.11 -16.28
C ALA A 80 -7.12 -9.53 -16.71
N SER A 81 -6.18 -10.47 -16.58
CA SER A 81 -6.43 -11.90 -16.86
C SER A 81 -7.61 -12.47 -16.06
N ARG A 82 -7.73 -12.10 -14.78
CA ARG A 82 -8.84 -12.54 -13.92
C ARG A 82 -10.21 -12.05 -14.42
N PHE A 83 -10.27 -10.85 -15.01
CA PHE A 83 -11.52 -10.28 -15.55
C PHE A 83 -11.73 -10.57 -17.04
N GLY A 84 -10.81 -11.29 -17.70
CA GLY A 84 -10.88 -11.57 -19.13
C GLY A 84 -10.67 -10.33 -19.99
N LEU A 85 -9.92 -9.36 -19.49
CA LEU A 85 -9.58 -8.11 -20.16
C LEU A 85 -8.10 -8.13 -20.59
N ASP A 86 -7.76 -7.29 -21.56
CA ASP A 86 -6.38 -6.86 -21.74
C ASP A 86 -5.98 -5.79 -20.69
N GLU A 87 -4.71 -5.46 -20.62
CA GLU A 87 -4.20 -4.52 -19.63
C GLU A 87 -4.81 -3.13 -19.78
N ASP A 88 -4.94 -2.63 -21.00
CA ASP A 88 -5.52 -1.32 -21.31
C ASP A 88 -7.00 -1.26 -20.90
N GLY A 89 -7.78 -2.28 -21.22
CA GLY A 89 -9.17 -2.41 -20.81
C GLY A 89 -9.34 -2.46 -19.31
N PHE A 90 -8.48 -3.21 -18.61
CA PHE A 90 -8.48 -3.25 -17.17
C PHE A 90 -8.15 -1.88 -16.55
N VAL A 91 -7.11 -1.21 -17.05
CA VAL A 91 -6.71 0.12 -16.57
C VAL A 91 -7.84 1.13 -16.83
N ALA A 92 -8.46 1.11 -18.00
CA ALA A 92 -9.56 2.01 -18.34
C ALA A 92 -10.78 1.82 -17.42
N GLU A 93 -11.10 0.57 -17.04
CA GLU A 93 -12.29 0.28 -16.25
C GLU A 93 -12.07 0.41 -14.74
N TYR A 94 -10.95 -0.10 -14.23
CA TYR A 94 -10.73 -0.26 -12.78
C TYR A 94 -9.71 0.70 -12.17
N CYS A 95 -8.98 1.47 -12.98
CA CYS A 95 -7.90 2.30 -12.48
C CYS A 95 -8.13 3.80 -12.70
N LYS A 96 -7.41 4.59 -11.90
CA LYS A 96 -7.27 6.05 -12.04
C LYS A 96 -5.79 6.41 -12.10
N GLU A 97 -5.49 7.50 -12.81
CA GLU A 97 -4.18 8.13 -12.75
C GLU A 97 -4.09 9.00 -11.50
N VAL A 98 -2.95 8.95 -10.84
CA VAL A 98 -2.66 9.76 -9.64
C VAL A 98 -1.36 10.50 -9.85
N GLU A 99 -1.38 11.80 -9.65
CA GLU A 99 -0.19 12.65 -9.68
C GLU A 99 0.36 12.80 -8.26
N ILE A 100 1.62 12.42 -8.05
CA ILE A 100 2.29 12.54 -6.77
C ILE A 100 3.64 13.21 -7.01
N GLY A 101 3.71 14.51 -6.73
CA GLY A 101 4.86 15.32 -7.11
C GLY A 101 5.10 15.24 -8.63
N PRO A 102 6.31 14.94 -9.08
CA PRO A 102 6.63 14.79 -10.51
C PRO A 102 6.17 13.46 -11.11
N ALA A 103 5.79 12.49 -10.30
CA ALA A 103 5.44 11.15 -10.76
C ALA A 103 3.93 11.02 -11.01
N ARG A 104 3.58 10.31 -12.10
CA ARG A 104 2.21 9.88 -12.39
C ARG A 104 2.14 8.37 -12.27
N ARG A 105 1.15 7.85 -11.56
CA ARG A 105 1.04 6.41 -11.28
C ARG A 105 -0.37 5.91 -11.49
N VAL A 106 -0.47 4.60 -11.76
CA VAL A 106 -1.73 3.89 -11.87
C VAL A 106 -2.16 3.39 -10.50
N SER A 107 -3.36 3.76 -10.06
CA SER A 107 -3.98 3.30 -8.82
C SER A 107 -5.36 2.70 -9.10
N LEU A 108 -5.80 1.76 -8.29
CA LEU A 108 -7.20 1.33 -8.31
C LEU A 108 -8.13 2.51 -8.05
N ARG A 109 -9.31 2.47 -8.67
CA ARG A 109 -10.40 3.42 -8.37
C ARG A 109 -11.00 3.14 -7.00
N GLU A 110 -11.63 4.16 -6.48
CA GLU A 110 -12.50 4.09 -5.31
C GLU A 110 -13.95 4.35 -5.73
N GLN A 111 -14.86 3.82 -4.96
CA GLN A 111 -16.28 4.15 -5.04
C GLN A 111 -16.53 5.53 -4.42
N GLY A 112 -17.72 6.09 -4.61
CA GLY A 112 -18.03 7.45 -4.12
C GLY A 112 -17.96 7.65 -2.60
N ASN A 113 -17.85 6.55 -1.84
CA ASN A 113 -17.70 6.53 -0.38
C ASN A 113 -16.26 6.16 0.07
N HIS A 114 -15.28 6.30 -0.81
CA HIS A 114 -13.87 5.92 -0.61
C HIS A 114 -13.59 4.41 -0.44
N ASP A 115 -14.59 3.56 -0.61
CA ASP A 115 -14.36 2.13 -0.63
C ASP A 115 -13.60 1.73 -1.92
N CYS A 116 -12.64 0.81 -1.79
CA CYS A 116 -11.95 0.25 -2.95
C CYS A 116 -12.95 -0.33 -3.96
N ILE A 117 -12.70 -0.14 -5.27
CA ILE A 117 -13.56 -0.63 -6.35
C ILE A 117 -13.86 -2.14 -6.24
N PHE A 118 -12.96 -2.92 -5.65
CA PHE A 118 -13.10 -4.36 -5.43
C PHE A 118 -13.69 -4.74 -4.07
N TRP A 119 -14.08 -3.76 -3.25
CA TRP A 119 -14.80 -4.08 -2.03
C TRP A 119 -16.29 -4.22 -2.32
N ARG A 120 -16.82 -5.43 -2.14
CA ARG A 120 -18.23 -5.77 -2.41
C ARG A 120 -18.70 -6.81 -1.39
N ASP A 121 -19.95 -6.73 -0.98
CA ASP A 121 -20.61 -7.72 -0.12
C ASP A 121 -19.83 -8.06 1.16
N GLY A 122 -19.22 -7.05 1.79
CA GLY A 122 -18.48 -7.19 3.03
C GLY A 122 -17.05 -7.73 2.89
N ALA A 123 -16.55 -7.90 1.66
CA ALA A 123 -15.24 -8.49 1.41
C ALA A 123 -14.54 -7.92 0.17
N CYS A 124 -13.24 -8.23 0.05
CA CYS A 124 -12.48 -7.98 -1.18
C CYS A 124 -12.79 -9.07 -2.21
N SER A 125 -13.43 -8.70 -3.34
CA SER A 125 -13.79 -9.63 -4.43
C SER A 125 -12.59 -10.25 -5.15
N VAL A 126 -11.42 -9.65 -5.03
CA VAL A 126 -10.14 -10.12 -5.60
C VAL A 126 -9.15 -10.58 -4.52
N TYR A 127 -9.62 -11.06 -3.36
CA TYR A 127 -8.75 -11.36 -2.20
C TYR A 127 -7.57 -12.25 -2.54
N GLY A 128 -7.76 -13.29 -3.33
CA GLY A 128 -6.69 -14.22 -3.77
C GLY A 128 -5.72 -13.62 -4.80
N SER A 129 -6.16 -12.58 -5.52
CA SER A 129 -5.39 -11.91 -6.58
C SER A 129 -5.06 -10.45 -6.21
N ARG A 130 -5.05 -10.13 -4.92
CA ARG A 130 -4.79 -8.77 -4.44
C ARG A 130 -3.47 -8.22 -4.98
N PRO A 131 -3.42 -6.92 -5.30
CA PRO A 131 -2.17 -6.23 -5.58
C PRO A 131 -1.11 -6.52 -4.52
N VAL A 132 0.16 -6.46 -4.92
CA VAL A 132 1.29 -6.68 -3.99
C VAL A 132 1.20 -5.71 -2.82
N GLN A 133 0.82 -4.46 -3.06
CA GLN A 133 0.59 -3.48 -1.99
C GLN A 133 -0.37 -4.00 -0.93
N CYS A 134 -1.52 -4.53 -1.32
CA CYS A 134 -2.54 -5.05 -0.40
C CYS A 134 -2.11 -6.36 0.27
N SER A 135 -1.45 -7.25 -0.47
CA SER A 135 -1.07 -8.59 0.02
C SER A 135 0.11 -8.56 0.98
N THR A 136 0.93 -7.51 0.94
CA THR A 136 2.08 -7.32 1.85
C THR A 136 1.77 -6.44 3.06
N TYR A 137 0.61 -5.78 3.10
CA TYR A 137 0.17 -5.03 4.28
C TYR A 137 -0.03 -5.95 5.49
N PRO A 138 0.40 -5.57 6.67
CA PRO A 138 0.94 -4.27 7.10
C PRO A 138 2.49 -4.19 7.07
N PHE A 139 3.18 -5.17 6.51
CA PHE A 139 4.64 -5.25 6.48
C PHE A 139 5.25 -4.33 5.42
N TRP A 140 4.90 -3.05 5.49
CA TRP A 140 5.48 -2.03 4.65
C TRP A 140 6.65 -1.35 5.34
N GLU A 141 7.64 -0.91 4.56
CA GLU A 141 8.83 -0.25 5.08
C GLU A 141 8.50 0.89 6.06
N GLY A 142 7.52 1.75 5.70
CA GLY A 142 7.07 2.85 6.55
C GLY A 142 6.47 2.42 7.89
N ASN A 143 5.91 1.21 7.97
CA ASN A 143 5.34 0.66 9.22
C ASN A 143 6.40 -0.06 10.07
N LEU A 144 7.52 -0.43 9.45
CA LEU A 144 8.60 -1.20 10.07
C LEU A 144 9.83 -0.36 10.42
N VAL A 145 9.71 0.98 10.40
CA VAL A 145 10.79 1.90 10.77
C VAL A 145 11.26 1.66 12.21
N ASN A 146 10.34 1.48 13.15
CA ASN A 146 10.61 1.17 14.55
C ASN A 146 9.38 0.55 15.24
N LYS A 147 9.58 0.11 16.49
CA LYS A 147 8.53 -0.54 17.29
C LYS A 147 7.34 0.38 17.58
N GLU A 148 7.58 1.65 17.76
CA GLU A 148 6.56 2.67 18.05
C GLU A 148 5.63 2.85 16.83
N LYS A 149 6.21 2.96 15.64
CA LYS A 149 5.45 3.04 14.37
C LYS A 149 4.61 1.79 14.16
N TRP A 150 5.20 0.61 14.33
CA TRP A 150 4.46 -0.66 14.27
C TRP A 150 3.30 -0.70 15.27
N LYS A 151 3.53 -0.28 16.51
CA LYS A 151 2.49 -0.22 17.53
C LYS A 151 1.39 0.79 17.15
N SER A 152 1.75 1.95 16.61
CA SER A 152 0.75 2.95 16.20
C SER A 152 -0.14 2.42 15.06
N GLU A 153 0.42 1.61 14.15
CA GLU A 153 -0.32 1.00 13.04
C GLU A 153 -1.42 0.02 13.52
N SER A 154 -1.34 -0.50 14.74
CA SER A 154 -2.39 -1.35 15.31
C SER A 154 -3.75 -0.64 15.50
N LYS A 155 -3.75 0.69 15.51
CA LYS A 155 -4.98 1.50 15.54
C LYS A 155 -5.75 1.39 14.22
N GLU A 156 -5.01 1.23 13.12
CA GLU A 156 -5.56 1.11 11.78
C GLU A 156 -5.77 -0.35 11.37
N CYS A 157 -4.91 -1.25 11.85
CA CYS A 157 -4.99 -2.67 11.53
C CYS A 157 -5.18 -3.52 12.79
N PRO A 158 -6.41 -3.93 13.12
CA PRO A 158 -6.70 -4.76 14.30
C PRO A 158 -6.08 -6.16 14.23
N GLY A 159 -5.50 -6.54 13.09
CA GLY A 159 -4.74 -7.78 12.93
C GLY A 159 -3.33 -7.74 13.53
N ILE A 160 -2.81 -6.56 13.86
CA ILE A 160 -1.51 -6.40 14.49
C ILE A 160 -1.59 -6.78 15.97
N GLY A 161 -0.64 -7.60 16.42
CA GLY A 161 -0.59 -8.11 17.79
C GLY A 161 -1.39 -9.39 18.03
N ILE A 162 -2.17 -9.85 17.04
CA ILE A 162 -2.96 -11.09 17.13
C ILE A 162 -2.50 -12.11 16.06
N GLY A 163 -3.01 -13.32 16.17
CA GLY A 163 -2.69 -14.41 15.22
C GLY A 163 -1.28 -14.99 15.38
N PRO A 164 -0.79 -15.70 14.35
CA PRO A 164 0.52 -16.33 14.40
C PRO A 164 1.66 -15.32 14.41
N VAL A 165 2.81 -15.75 14.92
CA VAL A 165 4.05 -14.97 14.77
C VAL A 165 4.50 -15.10 13.31
N ARG A 166 4.61 -13.98 12.64
CA ARG A 166 5.28 -13.88 11.34
C ARG A 166 6.75 -13.76 11.58
N THR A 167 7.50 -14.70 11.06
CA THR A 167 8.95 -14.76 11.23
C THR A 167 9.63 -13.57 10.55
N LYS A 168 10.87 -13.27 10.96
CA LYS A 168 11.70 -12.28 10.27
C LYS A 168 11.79 -12.56 8.76
N ALA A 169 11.94 -13.81 8.38
CA ALA A 169 12.02 -14.22 6.97
C ALA A 169 10.72 -13.90 6.20
N GLU A 170 9.53 -14.16 6.77
CA GLU A 170 8.25 -13.81 6.15
C GLU A 170 8.07 -12.29 6.01
N ILE A 171 8.52 -11.53 7.01
CA ILE A 171 8.48 -10.06 6.97
C ILE A 171 9.41 -9.53 5.88
N GLN A 172 10.64 -10.04 5.82
CA GLN A 172 11.59 -9.67 4.78
C GLN A 172 11.13 -10.06 3.38
N GLU A 173 10.46 -11.20 3.24
CA GLU A 173 9.86 -11.60 1.96
C GLU A 173 8.74 -10.64 1.51
N ALA A 174 7.90 -10.18 2.44
CA ALA A 174 6.89 -9.16 2.13
C ALA A 174 7.52 -7.84 1.65
N LEU A 175 8.59 -7.39 2.31
CA LEU A 175 9.36 -6.22 1.91
C LEU A 175 10.01 -6.40 0.53
N ARG A 176 10.64 -7.57 0.29
CA ARG A 176 11.27 -7.91 -0.99
C ARG A 176 10.26 -7.89 -2.14
N ARG A 177 9.12 -8.57 -1.97
CA ARG A 177 8.04 -8.58 -2.96
C ARG A 177 7.57 -7.17 -3.30
N ARG A 178 7.46 -6.31 -2.30
CA ARG A 178 7.07 -4.92 -2.50
C ARG A 178 8.11 -4.14 -3.30
N LEU A 179 9.38 -4.33 -3.00
CA LEU A 179 10.51 -3.68 -3.69
C LEU A 179 10.63 -4.15 -5.15
N GLU A 180 10.44 -5.43 -5.41
CA GLU A 180 10.54 -6.04 -6.74
C GLU A 180 9.29 -5.79 -7.63
N SER A 181 8.22 -5.24 -7.04
CA SER A 181 6.98 -4.90 -7.75
C SER A 181 6.71 -3.39 -7.67
N PRO A 182 7.55 -2.55 -8.29
CA PRO A 182 7.36 -1.10 -8.26
C PRO A 182 6.05 -0.71 -8.97
N PRO A 183 5.39 0.36 -8.52
CA PRO A 183 4.23 0.90 -9.22
C PRO A 183 4.55 1.29 -10.66
N VAL A 184 3.59 1.09 -11.56
CA VAL A 184 3.69 1.59 -12.93
C VAL A 184 3.72 3.12 -12.91
N GLU A 185 4.77 3.69 -13.50
CA GLU A 185 4.91 5.13 -13.70
C GLU A 185 4.53 5.50 -15.12
N LEU A 186 3.67 6.48 -15.26
CA LEU A 186 3.23 7.02 -16.54
C LEU A 186 4.14 8.20 -16.94
N PRO A 187 4.35 8.44 -18.24
CA PRO A 187 5.12 9.60 -18.69
C PRO A 187 4.49 10.90 -18.20
N PRO A 188 5.28 11.96 -17.97
CA PRO A 188 4.74 13.26 -17.60
C PRO A 188 3.75 13.74 -18.65
N LYS A 189 2.69 14.44 -18.23
CA LYS A 189 1.81 15.14 -19.20
C LYS A 189 2.62 16.22 -19.87
N ASN A 190 2.64 16.22 -21.19
CA ASN A 190 3.22 17.34 -21.92
C ASN A 190 2.50 18.65 -21.49
N PRO A 191 3.22 19.68 -21.07
CA PRO A 191 2.61 20.97 -20.83
C PRO A 191 1.99 21.45 -22.15
N ARG A 192 0.71 21.75 -22.14
CA ARG A 192 0.04 22.41 -23.27
C ARG A 192 0.43 23.86 -23.32
#